data_563056a8361381dcbcf4d9c907e7bfed
#
_entry.id   563056a8361381dcbcf4d9c907e7bfed
#
_cell.length_a   1.000
_cell.length_b   1.000
_cell.length_c   1.000
_cell.angle_alpha   90.00
_cell.angle_beta   90.00
_cell.angle_gamma   90.00
#
_symmetry.space_group_name_H-M   'P 1'
#
loop_
_entity.id
_entity.type
_entity.pdbx_description
1 polymer ?
#
loop_
_entity_poly.entity_id
_entity_poly.type
_entity_poly.pdbx_seq_one_letter_code
_entity_poly.pdbx_strand_id
1 'polypeptide(L)'
;MKKIIQSLLYLSIAIVFFAACQKDEARDTYKSGTTPVLSASVKDSIGLNFLTESDPAITFSWTNPNYQFASGVSSQNVSYTLEMDTAGANFNGPNKKAISISQDLNVAYTQKAFNILVADLKVATGSVAKIEVRIKASIGGTTATTLVSNTLSFKFLPYAPPPKVTLPENNNLFIVGSATGGGWNNPVPVPSQQFTKISNTVYEITVALVAGGEFLFLPNNGDWGKKYAVVDNSINGLGVGLDFAYYTSGGSNMPGPAVSGNYKIRVDFQTGKYTITKL
;
A
#
# COMPACT_ATOMS: atom_id res chain seq x y z
N MET A 1 -41.32 -54.10 -50.42
CA MET A 1 -41.94 -53.96 -49.08
C MET A 1 -40.98 -54.22 -47.92
N LYS A 2 -40.20 -55.34 -47.91
CA LYS A 2 -39.24 -55.60 -46.77
C LYS A 2 -38.23 -54.50 -46.53
N LYS A 3 -37.66 -53.88 -47.57
CA LYS A 3 -36.65 -52.82 -47.40
C LYS A 3 -37.23 -51.52 -46.82
N ILE A 4 -38.47 -51.15 -47.10
CA ILE A 4 -39.19 -50.00 -46.61
C ILE A 4 -39.50 -50.17 -45.11
N ILE A 5 -39.89 -51.35 -44.68
CA ILE A 5 -40.16 -51.69 -43.29
C ILE A 5 -38.87 -51.64 -42.44
N GLN A 6 -37.75 -52.11 -42.99
CA GLN A 6 -36.45 -52.00 -42.31
C GLN A 6 -35.99 -50.56 -42.17
N SER A 7 -36.14 -49.73 -43.20
CA SER A 7 -35.82 -48.29 -43.12
C SER A 7 -36.67 -47.55 -42.08
N LEU A 8 -37.95 -47.83 -41.99
CA LEU A 8 -38.87 -47.29 -41.00
C LEU A 8 -38.49 -47.72 -39.55
N LEU A 9 -38.06 -49.00 -39.41
CA LEU A 9 -37.61 -49.48 -38.11
C LEU A 9 -36.33 -48.83 -37.66
N TYR A 10 -35.34 -48.58 -38.52
CA TYR A 10 -34.13 -47.88 -38.20
C TYR A 10 -34.39 -46.39 -37.87
N LEU A 11 -35.31 -45.73 -38.58
CA LEU A 11 -35.73 -44.37 -38.34
C LEU A 11 -36.42 -44.23 -36.98
N SER A 12 -37.32 -45.19 -36.62
CA SER A 12 -37.98 -45.16 -35.32
C SER A 12 -37.00 -45.39 -34.14
N ILE A 13 -36.01 -46.30 -34.33
CA ILE A 13 -34.94 -46.49 -33.31
C ILE A 13 -34.08 -45.26 -33.17
N ALA A 14 -33.73 -44.57 -34.26
CA ALA A 14 -32.97 -43.32 -34.21
C ALA A 14 -33.71 -42.21 -33.47
N ILE A 15 -35.01 -42.06 -33.65
CA ILE A 15 -35.84 -41.08 -32.97
C ILE A 15 -35.90 -41.34 -31.46
N VAL A 16 -35.92 -42.57 -31.00
CA VAL A 16 -35.91 -42.95 -29.58
C VAL A 16 -34.57 -42.58 -28.92
N PHE A 17 -33.45 -42.67 -29.62
CA PHE A 17 -32.15 -42.26 -29.09
C PHE A 17 -32.03 -40.73 -28.94
N PHE A 18 -32.69 -39.92 -29.74
CA PHE A 18 -32.71 -38.46 -29.61
C PHE A 18 -33.67 -37.94 -28.53
N ALA A 19 -34.70 -38.73 -28.19
CA ALA A 19 -35.67 -38.36 -27.13
C ALA A 19 -35.15 -38.65 -25.71
N ALA A 20 -34.07 -39.44 -25.57
CA ALA A 20 -33.57 -39.90 -24.27
C ALA A 20 -32.60 -38.95 -23.56
N CYS A 21 -32.30 -37.79 -24.14
CA CYS A 21 -31.35 -36.82 -23.58
C CYS A 21 -31.97 -35.44 -23.29
N GLN A 22 -33.16 -35.39 -22.73
CA GLN A 22 -33.54 -34.21 -21.94
C GLN A 22 -33.07 -34.45 -20.50
N LYS A 23 -31.79 -34.13 -20.25
CA LYS A 23 -31.32 -33.96 -18.90
C LYS A 23 -32.00 -32.71 -18.38
N ASP A 24 -33.05 -32.85 -17.59
CA ASP A 24 -33.58 -31.74 -16.77
C ASP A 24 -32.45 -31.33 -15.84
N GLU A 25 -31.67 -30.31 -16.26
CA GLU A 25 -30.75 -29.63 -15.37
C GLU A 25 -31.63 -28.88 -14.35
N ALA A 26 -31.84 -29.50 -13.20
CA ALA A 26 -32.43 -28.81 -12.07
C ALA A 26 -31.46 -27.66 -11.68
N ARG A 27 -31.67 -26.49 -12.29
CA ARG A 27 -30.91 -25.27 -11.95
C ARG A 27 -31.33 -24.85 -10.57
N ASP A 28 -30.38 -24.98 -9.63
CA ASP A 28 -30.58 -24.47 -8.27
C ASP A 28 -30.61 -22.94 -8.32
N THR A 29 -31.73 -22.36 -7.93
CA THR A 29 -31.95 -20.92 -8.04
C THR A 29 -31.77 -20.23 -6.67
N TYR A 30 -31.03 -19.11 -6.67
CA TYR A 30 -30.90 -18.26 -5.52
C TYR A 30 -32.25 -17.72 -5.06
N LYS A 31 -32.57 -17.84 -3.75
CA LYS A 31 -33.81 -17.36 -3.15
C LYS A 31 -33.61 -16.12 -2.29
N SER A 32 -32.66 -16.18 -1.35
CA SER A 32 -32.47 -15.13 -0.36
C SER A 32 -31.14 -15.26 0.40
N GLY A 33 -30.82 -14.26 1.19
CA GLY A 33 -29.77 -14.29 2.21
C GLY A 33 -30.10 -13.27 3.29
N THR A 34 -29.52 -13.43 4.46
CA THR A 34 -29.65 -12.47 5.57
C THR A 34 -28.57 -11.40 5.44
N THR A 35 -28.95 -10.13 5.46
CA THR A 35 -28.02 -9.01 5.46
C THR A 35 -26.99 -9.17 6.59
N PRO A 36 -25.67 -9.17 6.30
CA PRO A 36 -24.65 -9.25 7.33
C PRO A 36 -24.77 -8.08 8.32
N VAL A 37 -24.52 -8.33 9.60
CA VAL A 37 -24.39 -7.29 10.61
C VAL A 37 -22.92 -7.11 10.94
N LEU A 38 -22.36 -5.96 10.60
CA LEU A 38 -20.99 -5.57 10.91
C LEU A 38 -20.92 -5.01 12.33
N SER A 39 -19.94 -5.48 13.11
CA SER A 39 -19.59 -5.00 14.44
C SER A 39 -18.07 -4.77 14.54
N ALA A 40 -17.62 -4.08 15.57
CA ALA A 40 -16.21 -3.80 15.82
C ALA A 40 -15.87 -3.85 17.30
N SER A 41 -14.60 -4.13 17.60
CA SER A 41 -14.07 -4.19 18.97
C SER A 41 -14.02 -2.84 19.68
N VAL A 42 -14.10 -1.73 18.92
CA VAL A 42 -14.17 -0.35 19.42
C VAL A 42 -15.41 0.35 18.87
N LYS A 43 -15.89 1.42 19.54
CA LYS A 43 -17.15 2.08 19.14
C LYS A 43 -16.94 3.35 18.31
N ASP A 44 -16.28 4.37 18.84
CA ASP A 44 -16.30 5.72 18.26
C ASP A 44 -14.95 6.17 17.67
N SER A 45 -13.86 5.68 18.24
CA SER A 45 -12.53 6.07 17.83
C SER A 45 -11.55 4.91 17.86
N ILE A 46 -10.61 4.95 16.91
CA ILE A 46 -9.52 3.97 16.79
C ILE A 46 -8.24 4.68 17.24
N GLY A 47 -7.62 4.15 18.29
CA GLY A 47 -6.33 4.64 18.78
C GLY A 47 -5.21 4.22 17.86
N LEU A 48 -4.42 5.19 17.42
CA LEU A 48 -3.23 4.96 16.58
C LEU A 48 -2.05 5.70 17.19
N ASN A 49 -0.97 4.97 17.49
CA ASN A 49 0.24 5.54 18.08
C ASN A 49 1.46 4.77 17.56
N PHE A 50 2.49 5.49 17.13
CA PHE A 50 3.74 4.89 16.65
C PHE A 50 4.46 4.07 17.73
N LEU A 51 4.45 4.53 18.99
CA LEU A 51 5.14 3.84 20.08
C LEU A 51 4.50 2.49 20.46
N THR A 52 3.23 2.29 20.10
CA THR A 52 2.47 1.06 20.35
C THR A 52 1.97 0.45 19.03
N GLU A 53 2.70 0.64 17.94
CA GLU A 53 2.27 0.25 16.58
C GLU A 53 1.97 -1.24 16.39
N SER A 54 2.54 -2.09 17.23
CA SER A 54 2.31 -3.55 17.23
C SER A 54 1.05 -3.96 17.98
N ASP A 55 0.48 -3.09 18.82
CA ASP A 55 -0.71 -3.41 19.60
C ASP A 55 -1.96 -3.49 18.71
N PRO A 56 -3.00 -4.23 19.13
CA PRO A 56 -4.26 -4.26 18.43
C PRO A 56 -4.90 -2.88 18.32
N ALA A 57 -5.40 -2.53 17.14
CA ALA A 57 -6.17 -1.31 16.92
C ALA A 57 -7.67 -1.59 16.89
N ILE A 58 -8.08 -2.54 16.05
CA ILE A 58 -9.49 -2.86 15.82
C ILE A 58 -9.64 -4.26 15.24
N THR A 59 -10.71 -4.93 15.66
CA THR A 59 -11.23 -6.15 15.01
C THR A 59 -12.61 -5.85 14.48
N PHE A 60 -12.82 -6.08 13.20
CA PHE A 60 -14.13 -6.09 12.56
C PHE A 60 -14.65 -7.52 12.53
N SER A 61 -15.94 -7.71 12.85
CA SER A 61 -16.61 -9.00 12.80
C SER A 61 -18.00 -8.85 12.18
N TRP A 62 -18.48 -9.88 11.49
CA TRP A 62 -19.77 -9.85 10.83
C TRP A 62 -20.46 -11.19 10.86
N THR A 63 -21.79 -11.16 10.67
CA THR A 63 -22.61 -12.38 10.63
C THR A 63 -22.59 -13.01 9.24
N ASN A 64 -22.70 -14.34 9.20
CA ASN A 64 -22.87 -15.07 7.95
C ASN A 64 -24.23 -14.77 7.31
N PRO A 65 -24.30 -14.47 6.00
CA PRO A 65 -25.54 -14.23 5.29
C PRO A 65 -26.49 -15.44 5.19
N ASN A 66 -26.03 -16.65 5.44
CA ASN A 66 -26.82 -17.88 5.35
C ASN A 66 -27.65 -17.94 4.05
N TYR A 67 -26.98 -17.80 2.92
CA TYR A 67 -27.63 -17.80 1.60
C TYR A 67 -28.49 -19.03 1.38
N GLN A 68 -29.69 -18.82 0.83
CA GLN A 68 -30.68 -19.85 0.54
C GLN A 68 -30.86 -20.03 -0.96
N PHE A 69 -30.87 -21.27 -1.41
CA PHE A 69 -31.22 -21.70 -2.76
C PHE A 69 -32.50 -22.53 -2.72
N ALA A 70 -33.00 -22.90 -3.88
CA ALA A 70 -34.19 -23.76 -3.97
C ALA A 70 -33.98 -25.11 -3.30
N SER A 71 -32.75 -25.64 -3.30
CA SER A 71 -32.33 -26.87 -2.63
C SER A 71 -32.09 -26.74 -1.12
N GLY A 72 -32.07 -25.52 -0.56
CA GLY A 72 -31.79 -25.25 0.85
C GLY A 72 -30.67 -24.25 1.10
N VAL A 73 -30.02 -24.36 2.27
CA VAL A 73 -28.87 -23.49 2.63
C VAL A 73 -27.72 -23.77 1.67
N SER A 74 -27.09 -22.70 1.17
CA SER A 74 -25.94 -22.81 0.26
C SER A 74 -24.74 -23.48 0.96
N SER A 75 -24.13 -24.42 0.29
CA SER A 75 -22.82 -24.98 0.64
C SER A 75 -21.66 -24.23 -0.03
N GLN A 76 -21.93 -23.20 -0.85
CA GLN A 76 -20.91 -22.42 -1.51
C GLN A 76 -20.19 -21.49 -0.52
N ASN A 77 -18.89 -21.30 -0.74
CA ASN A 77 -18.10 -20.36 0.04
C ASN A 77 -18.57 -18.93 -0.19
N VAL A 78 -18.76 -18.19 0.90
CA VAL A 78 -19.08 -16.78 0.87
C VAL A 78 -17.78 -15.98 0.77
N SER A 79 -17.71 -15.08 -0.21
CA SER A 79 -16.63 -14.10 -0.32
C SER A 79 -17.07 -12.80 0.33
N TYR A 80 -16.19 -12.24 1.15
CA TYR A 80 -16.43 -10.96 1.83
C TYR A 80 -15.50 -9.88 1.28
N THR A 81 -15.98 -8.65 1.24
CA THR A 81 -15.18 -7.47 0.91
C THR A 81 -15.43 -6.42 1.98
N LEU A 82 -14.40 -6.09 2.76
CA LEU A 82 -14.41 -4.95 3.68
C LEU A 82 -14.17 -3.70 2.86
N GLU A 83 -15.17 -2.83 2.74
CA GLU A 83 -15.05 -1.51 2.11
C GLU A 83 -14.83 -0.44 3.17
N MET A 84 -13.86 0.43 2.92
CA MET A 84 -13.51 1.56 3.78
C MET A 84 -13.36 2.81 2.93
N ASP A 85 -13.96 3.92 3.36
CA ASP A 85 -13.87 5.21 2.68
C ASP A 85 -13.87 6.36 3.68
N THR A 86 -13.53 7.54 3.26
CA THR A 86 -13.69 8.76 4.06
C THR A 86 -15.15 9.03 4.32
N ALA A 87 -15.48 9.49 5.53
CA ALA A 87 -16.87 9.72 5.93
C ALA A 87 -17.57 10.71 4.99
N GLY A 88 -18.78 10.35 4.58
CA GLY A 88 -19.57 11.13 3.64
C GLY A 88 -19.29 10.91 2.16
N ALA A 89 -18.29 10.09 1.80
CA ALA A 89 -18.00 9.73 0.41
C ALA A 89 -18.95 8.65 -0.15
N ASN A 90 -19.81 8.07 0.69
CA ASN A 90 -20.78 7.03 0.31
C ASN A 90 -20.14 5.83 -0.41
N PHE A 91 -18.91 5.48 -0.05
CA PHE A 91 -18.11 4.42 -0.67
C PHE A 91 -17.88 4.60 -2.18
N ASN A 92 -17.84 5.86 -2.65
CA ASN A 92 -17.55 6.25 -4.02
C ASN A 92 -16.32 7.15 -4.14
N GLY A 93 -15.61 7.37 -3.04
CA GLY A 93 -14.37 8.16 -3.04
C GLY A 93 -13.28 7.58 -3.94
N PRO A 94 -12.42 8.43 -4.52
CA PRO A 94 -11.36 7.98 -5.44
C PRO A 94 -10.31 7.10 -4.76
N ASN A 95 -10.18 7.20 -3.45
CA ASN A 95 -9.21 6.44 -2.66
C ASN A 95 -9.85 5.31 -1.84
N LYS A 96 -11.14 5.01 -2.08
CA LYS A 96 -11.84 3.92 -1.37
C LYS A 96 -11.02 2.65 -1.37
N LYS A 97 -10.96 1.98 -0.21
CA LYS A 97 -10.34 0.65 -0.06
C LYS A 97 -11.39 -0.44 -0.12
N ALA A 98 -11.06 -1.51 -0.83
CA ALA A 98 -11.83 -2.75 -0.90
C ALA A 98 -10.89 -3.91 -0.61
N ILE A 99 -11.06 -4.55 0.53
CA ILE A 99 -10.20 -5.62 1.02
C ILE A 99 -10.95 -6.93 0.94
N SER A 100 -10.50 -7.84 0.08
CA SER A 100 -11.11 -9.15 -0.08
C SER A 100 -10.73 -10.07 1.11
N ILE A 101 -11.73 -10.72 1.69
CA ILE A 101 -11.59 -11.65 2.79
C ILE A 101 -12.30 -12.96 2.38
N SER A 102 -11.55 -14.05 2.38
CA SER A 102 -12.08 -15.35 1.99
C SER A 102 -12.58 -16.10 3.22
N GLN A 103 -13.88 -16.39 3.29
CA GLN A 103 -14.55 -17.28 4.22
C GLN A 103 -14.55 -16.86 5.70
N ASP A 104 -13.63 -16.01 6.14
CA ASP A 104 -13.57 -15.56 7.54
C ASP A 104 -14.71 -14.59 7.85
N LEU A 105 -15.16 -14.61 9.13
CA LEU A 105 -16.19 -13.70 9.65
C LEU A 105 -15.62 -12.56 10.50
N ASN A 106 -14.32 -12.40 10.48
CA ASN A 106 -13.63 -11.28 11.14
C ASN A 106 -12.30 -10.96 10.48
N VAL A 107 -11.78 -9.78 10.77
CA VAL A 107 -10.42 -9.35 10.44
C VAL A 107 -9.91 -8.41 11.53
N ALA A 108 -8.69 -8.62 12.00
CA ALA A 108 -8.05 -7.81 13.00
C ALA A 108 -6.87 -7.02 12.40
N TYR A 109 -6.67 -5.80 12.88
CA TYR A 109 -5.56 -4.93 12.49
C TYR A 109 -4.81 -4.45 13.73
N THR A 110 -3.48 -4.45 13.64
CA THR A 110 -2.62 -3.70 14.55
C THR A 110 -2.70 -2.21 14.24
N GLN A 111 -2.24 -1.36 15.15
CA GLN A 111 -2.21 0.10 14.95
C GLN A 111 -1.38 0.47 13.70
N LYS A 112 -0.25 -0.21 13.47
CA LYS A 112 0.55 -0.04 12.26
C LYS A 112 -0.21 -0.41 10.99
N ALA A 113 -0.79 -1.61 10.96
CA ALA A 113 -1.49 -2.11 9.79
C ALA A 113 -2.69 -1.20 9.46
N PHE A 114 -3.42 -0.76 10.47
CA PHE A 114 -4.56 0.13 10.28
C PHE A 114 -4.11 1.54 9.86
N ASN A 115 -3.03 2.07 10.43
CA ASN A 115 -2.47 3.37 10.03
C ASN A 115 -2.04 3.38 8.55
N ILE A 116 -1.48 2.27 8.03
CA ILE A 116 -1.15 2.12 6.61
C ILE A 116 -2.42 2.14 5.75
N LEU A 117 -3.47 1.40 6.14
CA LEU A 117 -4.74 1.38 5.41
C LEU A 117 -5.37 2.78 5.29
N VAL A 118 -5.41 3.52 6.39
CA VAL A 118 -6.01 4.87 6.38
C VAL A 118 -5.13 5.90 5.68
N ALA A 119 -3.81 5.73 5.64
CA ALA A 119 -2.90 6.56 4.84
C ALA A 119 -3.20 6.47 3.34
N ASP A 120 -3.62 5.30 2.89
CA ASP A 120 -4.03 5.07 1.50
C ASP A 120 -5.31 5.81 1.11
N LEU A 121 -6.16 6.15 2.08
CA LEU A 121 -7.32 7.04 1.86
C LEU A 121 -6.93 8.50 1.61
N LYS A 122 -5.61 8.82 1.66
CA LYS A 122 -5.03 10.17 1.49
C LYS A 122 -5.54 11.18 2.50
N VAL A 123 -5.85 10.71 3.72
CA VAL A 123 -6.14 11.61 4.85
C VAL A 123 -4.85 12.23 5.38
N ALA A 124 -4.93 13.48 5.83
CA ALA A 124 -3.77 14.19 6.36
C ALA A 124 -3.30 13.58 7.68
N THR A 125 -2.01 13.32 7.84
CA THR A 125 -1.40 12.93 9.11
C THR A 125 -1.43 14.08 10.11
N GLY A 126 -1.54 13.77 11.40
CA GLY A 126 -1.57 14.79 12.47
C GLY A 126 -2.90 15.54 12.59
N SER A 127 -3.93 15.17 11.83
CA SER A 127 -5.29 15.74 11.93
C SER A 127 -6.32 14.63 12.15
N VAL A 128 -7.32 14.90 12.99
CA VAL A 128 -8.41 13.94 13.22
C VAL A 128 -9.20 13.77 11.93
N ALA A 129 -9.29 12.53 11.48
CA ALA A 129 -10.09 12.13 10.32
C ALA A 129 -11.23 11.20 10.73
N LYS A 130 -12.19 11.00 9.84
CA LYS A 130 -13.32 10.11 10.02
C LYS A 130 -13.49 9.20 8.81
N ILE A 131 -13.70 7.90 9.08
CA ILE A 131 -13.97 6.90 8.05
C ILE A 131 -15.33 6.24 8.27
N GLU A 132 -15.82 5.64 7.20
CA GLU A 132 -16.96 4.73 7.18
C GLU A 132 -16.50 3.37 6.67
N VAL A 133 -17.04 2.31 7.28
CA VAL A 133 -16.67 0.91 6.99
C VAL A 133 -17.95 0.09 6.86
N ARG A 134 -18.00 -0.78 5.85
CA ARG A 134 -19.06 -1.78 5.66
C ARG A 134 -18.50 -3.07 5.11
N ILE A 135 -19.25 -4.15 5.23
CA ILE A 135 -18.93 -5.43 4.60
C ILE A 135 -19.89 -5.70 3.44
N LYS A 136 -19.36 -6.20 2.34
CA LYS A 136 -20.13 -6.81 1.27
C LYS A 136 -19.90 -8.31 1.30
N ALA A 137 -20.97 -9.08 1.23
CA ALA A 137 -20.93 -10.53 1.10
C ALA A 137 -21.50 -10.96 -0.24
N SER A 138 -20.92 -11.95 -0.91
CA SER A 138 -21.43 -12.51 -2.15
C SER A 138 -21.05 -13.98 -2.29
N ILE A 139 -21.83 -14.70 -3.09
CA ILE A 139 -21.49 -16.06 -3.57
C ILE A 139 -21.41 -16.04 -5.09
N GLY A 140 -20.53 -16.85 -5.65
CA GLY A 140 -20.35 -16.95 -7.10
C GLY A 140 -19.85 -15.66 -7.78
N GLY A 141 -19.42 -14.64 -7.02
CA GLY A 141 -18.87 -13.40 -7.56
C GLY A 141 -19.87 -12.51 -8.33
N THR A 142 -21.18 -12.73 -8.18
CA THR A 142 -22.22 -12.01 -8.93
C THR A 142 -22.81 -10.87 -8.11
N THR A 143 -23.19 -9.78 -8.77
CA THR A 143 -23.91 -8.65 -8.12
C THR A 143 -25.29 -9.04 -7.61
N ALA A 144 -25.93 -10.04 -8.24
CA ALA A 144 -27.27 -10.51 -7.89
C ALA A 144 -27.36 -11.14 -6.49
N THR A 145 -26.24 -11.67 -5.96
CA THR A 145 -26.14 -12.27 -4.63
C THR A 145 -25.47 -11.35 -3.61
N THR A 146 -25.14 -10.12 -3.98
CA THR A 146 -24.42 -9.20 -3.07
C THR A 146 -25.35 -8.64 -2.01
N LEU A 147 -24.97 -8.86 -0.75
CA LEU A 147 -25.60 -8.27 0.43
C LEU A 147 -24.61 -7.30 1.10
N VAL A 148 -25.11 -6.16 1.58
CA VAL A 148 -24.30 -5.10 2.17
C VAL A 148 -24.74 -4.90 3.61
N SER A 149 -23.79 -4.87 4.55
CA SER A 149 -24.05 -4.66 5.98
C SER A 149 -24.51 -3.24 6.32
N ASN A 150 -24.81 -3.02 7.60
CA ASN A 150 -24.80 -1.70 8.20
C ASN A 150 -23.41 -1.03 8.05
N THR A 151 -23.38 0.30 8.10
CA THR A 151 -22.16 1.10 8.08
C THR A 151 -21.75 1.46 9.51
N LEU A 152 -20.47 1.27 9.83
CA LEU A 152 -19.84 1.78 11.04
C LEU A 152 -18.99 3.00 10.72
N SER A 153 -18.83 3.90 11.68
CA SER A 153 -18.08 5.14 11.51
C SER A 153 -17.13 5.36 12.67
N PHE A 154 -15.85 5.69 12.38
CA PHE A 154 -14.80 5.85 13.38
C PHE A 154 -14.01 7.12 13.15
N LYS A 155 -13.66 7.81 14.24
CA LYS A 155 -12.63 8.84 14.27
C LYS A 155 -11.27 8.20 14.52
N PHE A 156 -10.21 8.77 13.96
CA PHE A 156 -8.83 8.38 14.22
C PHE A 156 -7.89 9.53 13.96
N LEU A 157 -6.69 9.46 14.51
CA LEU A 157 -5.60 10.41 14.28
C LEU A 157 -4.44 9.63 13.64
N PRO A 158 -4.25 9.72 12.31
CA PRO A 158 -3.14 9.02 11.66
C PRO A 158 -1.82 9.64 12.06
N TYR A 159 -0.83 8.81 12.38
CA TYR A 159 0.52 9.25 12.70
C TYR A 159 1.45 9.08 11.48
N ALA A 160 2.45 9.99 11.39
CA ALA A 160 3.61 9.78 10.55
C ALA A 160 4.68 9.07 11.39
N PRO A 161 5.23 7.92 10.96
CA PRO A 161 6.36 7.33 11.65
C PRO A 161 7.53 8.33 11.66
N PRO A 162 8.37 8.35 12.70
CA PRO A 162 9.54 9.21 12.73
C PRO A 162 10.47 8.88 11.56
N PRO A 163 11.25 9.87 11.06
CA PRO A 163 12.27 9.61 10.06
C PRO A 163 13.27 8.55 10.52
N LYS A 164 13.69 7.66 9.61
CA LYS A 164 14.68 6.63 9.88
C LYS A 164 16.07 7.21 10.20
N VAL A 165 16.36 8.38 9.63
CA VAL A 165 17.62 9.09 9.85
C VAL A 165 17.33 10.43 10.52
N THR A 166 18.13 10.79 11.51
CA THR A 166 18.04 12.07 12.24
C THR A 166 18.06 13.24 11.26
N LEU A 167 17.08 14.12 11.35
CA LEU A 167 16.98 15.30 10.48
C LEU A 167 18.08 16.32 10.79
N PRO A 168 18.47 17.16 9.80
CA PRO A 168 19.32 18.31 10.04
C PRO A 168 18.66 19.30 11.03
N GLU A 169 19.37 19.64 12.10
CA GLU A 169 18.84 20.49 13.19
C GLU A 169 18.35 21.86 12.69
N ASN A 170 19.06 22.45 11.70
CA ASN A 170 18.75 23.77 11.16
C ASN A 170 17.97 23.73 9.83
N ASN A 171 17.40 22.58 9.47
CA ASN A 171 16.74 22.37 8.17
C ASN A 171 17.62 22.67 6.94
N ASN A 172 18.93 22.65 7.10
CA ASN A 172 19.90 22.80 6.01
C ASN A 172 20.58 21.48 5.72
N LEU A 173 20.98 21.29 4.47
CA LEU A 173 21.76 20.14 4.04
C LEU A 173 22.74 20.60 2.96
N PHE A 174 23.99 20.14 3.05
CA PHE A 174 25.08 20.53 2.15
C PHE A 174 25.75 19.28 1.61
N ILE A 175 26.33 19.35 0.41
CA ILE A 175 27.18 18.30 -0.17
C ILE A 175 28.61 18.76 -0.17
N VAL A 176 29.54 17.91 0.27
CA VAL A 176 30.98 18.15 0.29
C VAL A 176 31.71 16.89 -0.17
N GLY A 177 32.80 17.03 -0.88
CA GLY A 177 33.60 15.89 -1.32
C GLY A 177 34.31 16.09 -2.63
N SER A 178 35.29 15.24 -2.93
CA SER A 178 36.10 15.29 -4.16
C SER A 178 35.28 15.17 -5.46
N ALA A 179 34.06 14.63 -5.35
CA ALA A 179 33.12 14.60 -6.47
C ALA A 179 32.51 15.98 -6.80
N THR A 180 32.62 16.99 -5.91
CA THR A 180 32.00 18.32 -6.07
C THR A 180 33.04 19.37 -6.49
N GLY A 181 32.59 20.48 -7.05
CA GLY A 181 33.48 21.59 -7.46
C GLY A 181 34.21 22.23 -6.29
N GLY A 182 33.68 22.20 -5.07
CA GLY A 182 34.33 22.69 -3.86
C GLY A 182 35.31 21.71 -3.23
N GLY A 183 35.34 20.47 -3.68
CA GLY A 183 36.17 19.42 -3.08
C GLY A 183 35.82 19.17 -1.61
N TRP A 184 36.82 18.88 -0.79
CA TRP A 184 36.69 18.68 0.66
C TRP A 184 36.79 19.99 1.48
N ASN A 185 36.70 21.16 0.83
CA ASN A 185 36.67 22.43 1.54
C ASN A 185 35.36 22.56 2.32
N ASN A 186 35.47 22.94 3.60
CA ASN A 186 34.35 23.20 4.49
C ASN A 186 34.66 24.49 5.29
N PRO A 187 33.87 25.57 5.15
CA PRO A 187 32.54 25.65 4.53
C PRO A 187 32.53 25.43 3.03
N VAL A 188 31.45 24.80 2.54
CA VAL A 188 31.21 24.61 1.10
C VAL A 188 30.65 25.86 0.44
N PRO A 189 30.84 26.02 -0.89
CA PRO A 189 30.21 27.11 -1.64
C PRO A 189 28.68 27.05 -1.61
N VAL A 190 28.05 28.16 -1.24
CA VAL A 190 26.60 28.33 -1.28
C VAL A 190 26.21 29.37 -2.33
N PRO A 191 25.09 29.18 -3.05
CA PRO A 191 24.10 28.11 -2.94
C PRO A 191 24.45 26.82 -3.71
N SER A 192 25.56 26.76 -4.45
CA SER A 192 25.86 25.70 -5.42
C SER A 192 25.98 24.29 -4.82
N GLN A 193 26.34 24.17 -3.54
CA GLN A 193 26.44 22.93 -2.80
C GLN A 193 25.46 22.83 -1.62
N GLN A 194 24.40 23.64 -1.61
CA GLN A 194 23.33 23.62 -0.63
C GLN A 194 22.07 23.01 -1.23
N PHE A 195 21.48 22.03 -0.54
CA PHE A 195 20.21 21.42 -0.93
C PHE A 195 19.02 22.36 -0.70
N THR A 196 18.03 22.24 -1.56
CA THR A 196 16.70 22.81 -1.35
C THR A 196 15.85 21.83 -0.53
N LYS A 197 15.23 22.29 0.54
CA LYS A 197 14.27 21.51 1.32
C LYS A 197 12.93 21.42 0.56
N ILE A 198 12.52 20.22 0.19
CA ILE A 198 11.29 19.94 -0.56
C ILE A 198 10.11 19.62 0.37
N SER A 199 10.38 18.94 1.46
CA SER A 199 9.40 18.63 2.50
C SER A 199 10.10 18.57 3.88
N ASN A 200 9.35 18.17 4.91
CA ASN A 200 9.96 18.01 6.25
C ASN A 200 11.09 16.98 6.29
N THR A 201 11.10 16.02 5.39
CA THR A 201 12.06 14.89 5.39
C THR A 201 12.82 14.73 4.08
N VAL A 202 12.56 15.59 3.07
CA VAL A 202 13.13 15.43 1.73
C VAL A 202 13.88 16.69 1.30
N TYR A 203 15.09 16.47 0.78
CA TYR A 203 15.97 17.50 0.24
C TYR A 203 16.42 17.14 -1.17
N GLU A 204 16.60 18.14 -2.03
CA GLU A 204 17.07 17.95 -3.41
C GLU A 204 18.14 19.00 -3.78
N ILE A 205 19.09 18.58 -4.61
CA ILE A 205 20.07 19.48 -5.24
C ILE A 205 20.32 19.04 -6.67
N THR A 206 20.55 20.00 -7.56
CA THR A 206 21.18 19.75 -8.86
C THR A 206 22.62 20.27 -8.80
N VAL A 207 23.58 19.39 -8.99
CA VAL A 207 25.01 19.70 -8.84
C VAL A 207 25.86 18.97 -9.89
N ALA A 208 26.93 19.62 -10.33
CA ALA A 208 27.94 18.98 -11.17
C ALA A 208 28.77 18.04 -10.30
N LEU A 209 28.90 16.77 -10.71
CA LEU A 209 29.73 15.77 -10.06
C LEU A 209 30.83 15.27 -11.01
N VAL A 210 32.00 15.03 -10.42
CA VAL A 210 33.19 14.48 -11.10
C VAL A 210 33.23 12.96 -10.93
N ALA A 211 33.54 12.26 -12.00
CA ALA A 211 33.66 10.80 -12.00
C ALA A 211 34.71 10.28 -11.02
N GLY A 212 34.42 9.19 -10.33
CA GLY A 212 35.32 8.50 -9.41
C GLY A 212 35.65 9.27 -8.13
N GLY A 213 35.06 10.46 -7.92
CA GLY A 213 35.16 11.17 -6.66
C GLY A 213 34.25 10.60 -5.60
N GLU A 214 34.31 11.16 -4.40
CA GLU A 214 33.48 10.78 -3.25
C GLU A 214 32.80 12.03 -2.67
N PHE A 215 31.72 11.85 -1.92
CA PHE A 215 31.03 12.93 -1.23
C PHE A 215 30.36 12.44 0.06
N LEU A 216 29.90 13.35 0.87
CA LEU A 216 29.00 13.12 2.00
C LEU A 216 28.09 14.35 2.18
N PHE A 217 27.08 14.24 3.05
CA PHE A 217 26.23 15.38 3.36
C PHE A 217 26.53 15.90 4.75
N LEU A 218 26.45 17.22 4.90
CA LEU A 218 26.63 17.92 6.17
C LEU A 218 25.34 18.63 6.57
N PRO A 219 24.89 18.51 7.86
CA PRO A 219 23.77 19.32 8.37
C PRO A 219 24.15 20.79 8.58
N ASN A 220 25.42 21.07 8.83
CA ASN A 220 25.95 22.40 9.11
C ASN A 220 27.14 22.71 8.21
N ASN A 221 27.10 23.88 7.56
CA ASN A 221 28.22 24.35 6.75
C ASN A 221 29.35 24.85 7.66
N GLY A 222 30.56 24.33 7.46
CA GLY A 222 31.70 24.64 8.28
C GLY A 222 31.97 23.70 9.47
N ASP A 223 31.10 22.68 9.68
CA ASP A 223 31.21 21.73 10.79
C ASP A 223 31.44 20.30 10.29
N TRP A 224 32.52 19.65 10.74
CA TRP A 224 32.84 18.26 10.47
C TRP A 224 32.34 17.28 11.57
N GLY A 225 31.87 17.81 12.70
CA GLY A 225 31.46 17.01 13.84
C GLY A 225 30.18 16.20 13.61
N LYS A 226 29.39 16.58 12.59
CA LYS A 226 28.13 15.93 12.23
C LYS A 226 28.06 15.71 10.72
N LYS A 227 27.71 14.51 10.28
CA LYS A 227 27.63 14.20 8.86
C LYS A 227 26.63 13.07 8.56
N TYR A 228 26.23 12.99 7.32
CA TYR A 228 25.49 11.86 6.76
C TYR A 228 26.40 11.14 5.74
N ALA A 229 26.54 9.84 5.93
CA ALA A 229 27.46 9.00 5.19
C ALA A 229 26.83 7.64 4.93
N VAL A 230 27.44 6.80 4.09
CA VAL A 230 26.99 5.42 3.91
C VAL A 230 27.59 4.49 4.97
N VAL A 231 26.89 3.38 5.24
CA VAL A 231 27.37 2.34 6.13
C VAL A 231 28.48 1.52 5.44
N ASP A 232 28.33 1.30 4.13
CA ASP A 232 29.23 0.52 3.30
C ASP A 232 29.42 1.23 1.96
N ASN A 233 30.65 1.69 1.69
CA ASN A 233 31.03 2.37 0.44
C ASN A 233 31.41 1.40 -0.70
N SER A 234 31.42 0.10 -0.45
CA SER A 234 31.61 -0.91 -1.51
C SER A 234 30.43 -1.00 -2.47
N ILE A 235 29.28 -0.47 -2.09
CA ILE A 235 28.09 -0.40 -2.93
C ILE A 235 28.27 0.75 -3.92
N ASN A 236 28.90 0.47 -5.05
CA ASN A 236 29.05 1.39 -6.15
C ASN A 236 27.75 1.43 -6.98
N GLY A 237 27.21 2.60 -7.19
CA GLY A 237 26.21 2.75 -8.21
C GLY A 237 25.35 4.01 -8.07
N LEU A 238 25.03 4.57 -9.22
CA LEU A 238 23.91 5.46 -9.41
C LEU A 238 22.66 4.60 -9.29
N GLY A 239 22.01 4.64 -8.17
CA GLY A 239 20.85 3.78 -7.95
C GLY A 239 19.73 4.48 -7.19
N VAL A 240 18.57 3.89 -7.29
CA VAL A 240 17.43 4.23 -6.45
C VAL A 240 17.59 3.53 -5.12
N GLY A 241 17.57 4.30 -4.02
CA GLY A 241 17.45 3.74 -2.69
C GLY A 241 18.75 3.34 -2.02
N LEU A 242 19.85 4.07 -2.26
CA LEU A 242 21.09 3.93 -1.51
C LEU A 242 20.90 4.35 -0.06
N ASP A 243 21.37 3.53 0.89
CA ASP A 243 21.22 3.78 2.32
C ASP A 243 22.24 4.81 2.83
N PHE A 244 21.81 5.66 3.74
CA PHE A 244 22.66 6.57 4.48
C PHE A 244 22.26 6.64 5.95
N ALA A 245 23.19 7.04 6.81
CA ALA A 245 22.98 7.19 8.23
C ALA A 245 23.65 8.46 8.76
N TYR A 246 23.23 8.92 9.95
CA TYR A 246 23.80 10.04 10.67
C TYR A 246 24.98 9.58 11.52
N TYR A 247 26.10 10.34 11.46
CA TYR A 247 27.33 10.06 12.18
C TYR A 247 27.85 11.30 12.91
N THR A 248 28.29 11.12 14.14
CA THR A 248 29.09 12.08 14.92
C THR A 248 30.58 11.70 14.90
N SER A 249 30.89 10.48 14.49
CA SER A 249 32.24 9.97 14.25
C SER A 249 32.16 8.78 13.30
N GLY A 250 33.24 8.49 12.55
CA GLY A 250 33.23 7.39 11.56
C GLY A 250 32.35 7.68 10.35
N GLY A 251 31.80 6.61 9.74
CA GLY A 251 31.02 6.64 8.50
C GLY A 251 31.91 6.70 7.25
N SER A 252 31.52 6.00 6.19
CA SER A 252 32.24 5.97 4.92
C SER A 252 31.67 7.00 3.95
N ASN A 253 32.54 7.56 3.10
CA ASN A 253 32.07 8.49 2.06
C ASN A 253 31.16 7.79 1.06
N MET A 254 30.24 8.53 0.49
CA MET A 254 29.37 8.09 -0.59
C MET A 254 30.18 8.08 -1.91
N PRO A 255 30.14 6.99 -2.70
CA PRO A 255 30.82 6.97 -3.98
C PRO A 255 30.14 7.94 -4.97
N GLY A 256 30.97 8.69 -5.70
CA GLY A 256 30.50 9.54 -6.80
C GLY A 256 30.15 8.71 -8.04
N PRO A 257 29.62 9.36 -9.07
CA PRO A 257 29.21 8.69 -10.29
C PRO A 257 30.42 8.19 -11.11
N ALA A 258 30.20 7.18 -11.95
CA ALA A 258 31.22 6.70 -12.89
C ALA A 258 31.51 7.66 -14.05
N VAL A 259 30.63 8.61 -14.33
CA VAL A 259 30.74 9.59 -15.42
C VAL A 259 30.47 10.98 -14.87
N SER A 260 31.35 11.94 -15.21
CA SER A 260 31.15 13.35 -14.83
C SER A 260 29.90 13.95 -15.51
N GLY A 261 29.26 14.90 -14.86
CA GLY A 261 28.08 15.58 -15.42
C GLY A 261 27.23 16.27 -14.37
N ASN A 262 26.08 16.77 -14.78
CA ASN A 262 25.08 17.32 -13.88
C ASN A 262 24.17 16.21 -13.38
N TYR A 263 23.94 16.21 -12.08
CA TYR A 263 23.14 15.20 -11.39
C TYR A 263 22.12 15.84 -10.47
N LYS A 264 20.95 15.26 -10.43
CA LYS A 264 19.95 15.51 -9.40
C LYS A 264 20.14 14.50 -8.28
N ILE A 265 20.38 14.99 -7.07
CA ILE A 265 20.45 14.17 -5.85
C ILE A 265 19.20 14.47 -5.02
N ARG A 266 18.48 13.43 -4.65
CA ARG A 266 17.34 13.48 -3.73
C ARG A 266 17.64 12.67 -2.49
N VAL A 267 17.51 13.28 -1.33
CA VAL A 267 17.76 12.67 -0.01
C VAL A 267 16.45 12.61 0.75
N ASP A 268 16.04 11.42 1.16
CA ASP A 268 14.81 11.17 1.90
C ASP A 268 15.12 10.59 3.28
N PHE A 269 15.05 11.43 4.29
CA PHE A 269 15.28 11.06 5.69
C PHE A 269 14.21 10.14 6.26
N GLN A 270 12.97 10.19 5.71
CA GLN A 270 11.88 9.31 6.14
C GLN A 270 12.22 7.84 5.87
N THR A 271 12.78 7.58 4.72
CA THR A 271 13.15 6.22 4.28
C THR A 271 14.61 5.89 4.57
N GLY A 272 15.46 6.88 4.88
CA GLY A 272 16.90 6.73 5.03
C GLY A 272 17.60 6.40 3.71
N LYS A 273 17.06 6.90 2.60
CA LYS A 273 17.53 6.59 1.24
C LYS A 273 17.90 7.88 0.49
N TYR A 274 18.90 7.78 -0.40
CA TYR A 274 19.16 8.82 -1.39
C TYR A 274 19.22 8.24 -2.79
N THR A 275 19.01 9.10 -3.78
CA THR A 275 19.10 8.76 -5.20
C THR A 275 19.97 9.76 -5.93
N ILE A 276 20.69 9.29 -6.96
CA ILE A 276 21.50 10.12 -7.84
C ILE A 276 21.05 9.85 -9.28
N THR A 277 20.52 10.86 -9.93
CA THR A 277 20.01 10.75 -11.31
C THR A 277 20.79 11.68 -12.21
N LYS A 278 21.39 11.19 -13.30
CA LYS A 278 22.05 12.01 -14.30
C LYS A 278 21.01 12.81 -15.09
N LEU A 279 21.31 14.07 -15.37
CA LEU A 279 20.47 14.99 -16.16
C LEU A 279 20.92 15.04 -17.63
#